data_0f7693a53f26bf57a1416104422568b3
#
_entry.id   0f7693a53f26bf57a1416104422568b3
#
_cell.length_a   1.000
_cell.length_b   1.000
_cell.length_c   1.000
_cell.angle_alpha   90.00
_cell.angle_beta   90.00
_cell.angle_gamma   90.00
#
_symmetry.space_group_name_H-M   'P 1'
#
loop_
_entity.id
_entity.type
_entity.pdbx_description
1 polymer ?
#
loop_
_entity_poly.entity_id
_entity_poly.type
_entity_poly.pdbx_seq_one_letter_code
_entity_poly.pdbx_strand_id
1 'polypeptide(L)'
;MAGLRVLAKQLKLPVYATAGTLERLAAMVEPTTRLLPLEEIQEVAGMQVQPFATQHDASDSCGFRITAGSRTIGFVTDLGLVTPTVWEHLRGCHLAVLESNYEDSVLLNCGYPYYLKQRIRSEYGHLSNAEAARTVTELAKCGTSHFVLAHLSRESNTPALARGNAEAALSAAGMQPDRDYRLWIAPRDCPGQMIRF
;
A
#
# COMPACT_ATOMS: atom_id res chain seq x y z
N MET A 1 -13.80 -6.49 -2.68
CA MET A 1 -14.10 -7.95 -2.75
C MET A 1 -14.86 -8.37 -4.02
N ALA A 2 -15.78 -7.55 -4.57
CA ALA A 2 -16.49 -7.89 -5.81
C ALA A 2 -15.54 -8.23 -6.99
N GLY A 3 -14.43 -7.49 -7.14
CA GLY A 3 -13.45 -7.75 -8.20
C GLY A 3 -12.75 -9.11 -8.11
N LEU A 4 -12.40 -9.57 -6.92
CA LEU A 4 -11.72 -10.86 -6.72
C LEU A 4 -12.60 -12.03 -7.21
N ARG A 5 -13.89 -12.01 -6.87
CA ARG A 5 -14.85 -13.07 -7.31
C ARG A 5 -14.90 -13.18 -8.83
N VAL A 6 -14.93 -12.05 -9.52
CA VAL A 6 -14.95 -12.01 -11.00
C VAL A 6 -13.62 -12.53 -11.57
N LEU A 7 -12.48 -12.01 -11.06
CA LEU A 7 -11.16 -12.41 -11.53
C LEU A 7 -10.88 -13.90 -11.30
N ALA A 8 -11.15 -14.39 -10.09
CA ALA A 8 -10.92 -15.80 -9.75
C ALA A 8 -11.73 -16.73 -10.67
N LYS A 9 -12.99 -16.37 -10.95
CA LYS A 9 -13.84 -17.14 -11.87
C LYS A 9 -13.35 -17.11 -13.31
N GLN A 10 -12.93 -15.92 -13.79
CA GLN A 10 -12.53 -15.75 -15.19
C GLN A 10 -11.14 -16.32 -15.48
N LEU A 11 -10.17 -16.05 -14.60
CA LEU A 11 -8.78 -16.40 -14.83
C LEU A 11 -8.39 -17.78 -14.30
N LYS A 12 -9.19 -18.35 -13.40
CA LYS A 12 -8.93 -19.67 -12.74
C LYS A 12 -7.53 -19.74 -12.09
N LEU A 13 -7.01 -18.60 -11.66
CA LEU A 13 -5.72 -18.51 -10.99
C LEU A 13 -5.85 -18.83 -9.49
N PRO A 14 -4.80 -19.36 -8.85
CA PRO A 14 -4.78 -19.49 -7.41
C PRO A 14 -4.80 -18.10 -6.74
N VAL A 15 -5.45 -18.04 -5.59
CA VAL A 15 -5.50 -16.84 -4.73
C VAL A 15 -4.72 -17.14 -3.47
N TYR A 16 -3.67 -16.38 -3.24
CA TYR A 16 -2.87 -16.46 -2.03
C TYR A 16 -3.32 -15.39 -1.04
N ALA A 17 -3.48 -15.75 0.21
CA ALA A 17 -3.80 -14.82 1.28
C ALA A 17 -3.38 -15.36 2.65
N THR A 18 -3.32 -14.48 3.65
CA THR A 18 -3.10 -14.86 5.05
C THR A 18 -4.25 -15.69 5.58
N ALA A 19 -4.04 -16.44 6.65
CA ALA A 19 -5.01 -17.39 7.21
C ALA A 19 -6.36 -16.75 7.52
N GLY A 20 -6.37 -15.62 8.25
CA GLY A 20 -7.61 -14.91 8.60
C GLY A 20 -8.35 -14.33 7.39
N THR A 21 -7.63 -14.01 6.32
CA THR A 21 -8.24 -13.58 5.05
C THR A 21 -8.83 -14.77 4.30
N LEU A 22 -8.15 -15.93 4.28
CA LEU A 22 -8.64 -17.14 3.61
C LEU A 22 -9.97 -17.64 4.18
N GLU A 23 -10.12 -17.64 5.49
CA GLU A 23 -11.38 -18.01 6.16
C GLU A 23 -12.57 -17.20 5.64
N ARG A 24 -12.37 -15.90 5.46
CA ARG A 24 -13.42 -15.01 4.92
C ARG A 24 -13.63 -15.19 3.42
N LEU A 25 -12.56 -15.43 2.67
CA LEU A 25 -12.64 -15.63 1.22
C LEU A 25 -13.37 -16.91 0.84
N ALA A 26 -13.23 -17.97 1.62
CA ALA A 26 -13.88 -19.27 1.36
C ALA A 26 -15.40 -19.15 1.20
N ALA A 27 -16.03 -18.23 1.94
CA ALA A 27 -17.47 -17.97 1.82
C ALA A 27 -17.85 -17.02 0.66
N MET A 28 -16.87 -16.39 -0.01
CA MET A 28 -17.10 -15.32 -0.98
C MET A 28 -16.77 -15.71 -2.42
N VAL A 29 -15.95 -16.73 -2.61
CA VAL A 29 -15.52 -17.21 -3.94
C VAL A 29 -16.17 -18.54 -4.28
N GLU A 30 -16.08 -18.94 -5.54
CA GLU A 30 -16.61 -20.24 -5.97
C GLU A 30 -15.80 -21.39 -5.35
N PRO A 31 -16.44 -22.53 -4.99
CA PRO A 31 -15.73 -23.67 -4.40
C PRO A 31 -14.57 -24.22 -5.24
N THR A 32 -14.58 -23.96 -6.54
CA THR A 32 -13.51 -24.33 -7.47
C THR A 32 -12.30 -23.40 -7.43
N THR A 33 -12.38 -22.28 -6.71
CA THR A 33 -11.25 -21.32 -6.57
C THR A 33 -10.20 -21.96 -5.66
N ARG A 34 -8.96 -22.05 -6.16
CA ARG A 34 -7.83 -22.51 -5.36
C ARG A 34 -7.38 -21.40 -4.40
N LEU A 35 -7.71 -21.55 -3.14
CA LEU A 35 -7.25 -20.70 -2.04
C LEU A 35 -5.99 -21.33 -1.43
N LEU A 36 -4.91 -20.56 -1.33
CA LEU A 36 -3.62 -21.03 -0.85
C LEU A 36 -3.11 -20.10 0.26
N PRO A 37 -2.56 -20.64 1.35
CA PRO A 37 -2.00 -19.82 2.42
C PRO A 37 -0.75 -19.08 1.95
N LEU A 38 -0.55 -17.87 2.46
CA LEU A 38 0.64 -17.06 2.31
C LEU A 38 1.04 -16.53 3.69
N GLU A 39 1.82 -17.30 4.43
CA GLU A 39 2.22 -17.00 5.81
C GLU A 39 3.69 -16.64 5.91
N GLU A 40 4.51 -17.23 5.06
CA GLU A 40 5.95 -17.03 4.98
C GLU A 40 6.37 -16.63 3.56
N ILE A 41 7.67 -16.54 3.31
CA ILE A 41 8.20 -16.30 1.96
C ILE A 41 7.82 -17.48 1.07
N GLN A 42 7.13 -17.20 -0.01
CA GLN A 42 6.77 -18.19 -1.02
C GLN A 42 7.20 -17.76 -2.42
N GLU A 43 7.52 -18.74 -3.24
CA GLU A 43 7.72 -18.52 -4.66
C GLU A 43 6.37 -18.55 -5.38
N VAL A 44 6.00 -17.43 -5.99
CA VAL A 44 4.77 -17.27 -6.76
C VAL A 44 5.13 -16.73 -8.14
N ALA A 45 4.89 -17.49 -9.18
CA ALA A 45 5.16 -17.10 -10.57
C ALA A 45 6.60 -16.58 -10.83
N GLY A 46 7.60 -17.22 -10.22
CA GLY A 46 9.01 -16.84 -10.36
C GLY A 46 9.43 -15.63 -9.52
N MET A 47 8.58 -15.17 -8.62
CA MET A 47 8.88 -14.11 -7.66
C MET A 47 8.83 -14.66 -6.23
N GLN A 48 9.69 -14.16 -5.37
CA GLN A 48 9.56 -14.38 -3.93
C GLN A 48 8.59 -13.34 -3.36
N VAL A 49 7.52 -13.81 -2.72
CA VAL A 49 6.51 -12.98 -2.07
C VAL A 49 6.55 -13.25 -0.58
N GLN A 50 6.81 -12.22 0.19
CA GLN A 50 6.84 -12.25 1.65
C GLN A 50 5.76 -11.33 2.21
N PRO A 51 4.73 -11.87 2.89
CA PRO A 51 3.77 -11.05 3.63
C PRO A 51 4.42 -10.51 4.91
N PHE A 52 3.95 -9.36 5.37
CA PHE A 52 4.27 -8.81 6.68
C PHE A 52 3.06 -8.10 7.28
N ALA A 53 2.89 -8.19 8.58
CA ALA A 53 1.73 -7.64 9.27
C ALA A 53 1.65 -6.11 9.16
N THR A 54 0.44 -5.60 8.93
CA THR A 54 0.10 -4.17 9.03
C THR A 54 -0.88 -3.94 10.18
N GLN A 55 -0.87 -2.73 10.71
CA GLN A 55 -1.80 -2.34 11.78
C GLN A 55 -3.03 -1.70 11.13
N HIS A 56 -4.10 -2.48 11.02
CA HIS A 56 -5.37 -2.06 10.43
C HIS A 56 -6.54 -2.82 11.07
N ASP A 57 -7.75 -2.26 11.02
CA ASP A 57 -8.96 -2.85 11.60
C ASP A 57 -9.59 -3.95 10.71
N ALA A 58 -8.75 -4.78 10.13
CA ALA A 58 -9.14 -5.94 9.33
C ALA A 58 -8.57 -7.24 9.92
N SER A 59 -9.20 -8.36 9.58
CA SER A 59 -8.67 -9.65 9.96
C SER A 59 -7.39 -9.94 9.19
N ASP A 60 -6.27 -9.98 9.90
CA ASP A 60 -5.00 -10.43 9.36
C ASP A 60 -4.49 -9.55 8.19
N SER A 61 -4.50 -8.22 8.42
CA SER A 61 -4.03 -7.24 7.45
C SER A 61 -2.53 -7.36 7.21
N CYS A 62 -2.11 -7.32 5.93
CA CYS A 62 -0.71 -7.47 5.58
C CYS A 62 -0.31 -6.61 4.37
N GLY A 63 0.97 -6.21 4.37
CA GLY A 63 1.70 -5.76 3.20
C GLY A 63 2.53 -6.89 2.60
N PHE A 64 3.20 -6.61 1.49
CA PHE A 64 4.01 -7.58 0.75
C PHE A 64 5.38 -7.01 0.40
N ARG A 65 6.42 -7.80 0.64
CA ARG A 65 7.73 -7.62 0.03
C ARG A 65 7.87 -8.61 -1.12
N ILE A 66 8.04 -8.10 -2.34
CA ILE A 66 8.07 -8.90 -3.56
C ILE A 66 9.44 -8.75 -4.20
N THR A 67 10.16 -9.86 -4.40
CA THR A 67 11.48 -9.88 -5.03
C THR A 67 11.41 -10.67 -6.33
N ALA A 68 11.88 -10.04 -7.42
CA ALA A 68 12.00 -10.64 -8.75
C ALA A 68 13.41 -10.36 -9.28
N GLY A 69 14.22 -11.40 -9.41
CA GLY A 69 15.64 -11.25 -9.75
C GLY A 69 16.37 -10.35 -8.73
N SER A 70 16.95 -9.25 -9.20
CA SER A 70 17.66 -8.28 -8.35
C SER A 70 16.76 -7.12 -7.86
N ARG A 71 15.49 -7.12 -8.20
CA ARG A 71 14.57 -6.02 -7.87
C ARG A 71 13.60 -6.40 -6.77
N THR A 72 13.34 -5.45 -5.89
CA THR A 72 12.44 -5.63 -4.75
C THR A 72 11.43 -4.50 -4.68
N ILE A 73 10.17 -4.86 -4.49
CA ILE A 73 9.04 -3.96 -4.29
C ILE A 73 8.53 -4.16 -2.85
N GLY A 74 8.33 -3.07 -2.13
CA GLY A 74 7.49 -3.05 -0.94
C GLY A 74 6.11 -2.54 -1.29
N PHE A 75 5.08 -3.30 -0.96
CA PHE A 75 3.68 -2.91 -1.23
C PHE A 75 2.91 -2.92 0.09
N VAL A 76 2.42 -1.75 0.50
CA VAL A 76 1.66 -1.63 1.75
C VAL A 76 0.58 -0.56 1.63
N THR A 77 -0.65 -0.99 1.82
CA THR A 77 -1.86 -0.16 1.98
C THR A 77 -2.66 -0.68 3.16
N ASP A 78 -3.65 0.06 3.59
CA ASP A 78 -4.46 -0.29 4.74
C ASP A 78 -3.60 -0.44 6.02
N LEU A 79 -3.04 0.70 6.44
CA LEU A 79 -2.28 0.80 7.69
C LEU A 79 -2.46 2.19 8.32
N GLY A 80 -2.73 2.24 9.62
CA GLY A 80 -2.82 3.50 10.36
C GLY A 80 -1.46 3.98 10.87
N LEU A 81 -0.46 3.11 10.88
CA LEU A 81 0.86 3.40 11.42
C LEU A 81 1.96 2.61 10.70
N VAL A 82 3.08 3.24 10.43
CA VAL A 82 4.30 2.57 9.96
C VAL A 82 5.04 1.98 11.16
N THR A 83 4.75 0.73 11.47
CA THR A 83 5.39 -0.01 12.56
C THR A 83 6.86 -0.36 12.23
N PRO A 84 7.69 -0.74 13.21
CA PRO A 84 9.03 -1.26 12.95
C PRO A 84 9.03 -2.42 11.94
N THR A 85 8.06 -3.33 12.00
CA THR A 85 7.90 -4.43 11.03
C THR A 85 7.67 -3.91 9.63
N VAL A 86 6.75 -2.96 9.44
CA VAL A 86 6.50 -2.32 8.13
C VAL A 86 7.78 -1.65 7.62
N TRP A 87 8.47 -0.91 8.48
CA TRP A 87 9.70 -0.21 8.14
C TRP A 87 10.80 -1.18 7.66
N GLU A 88 11.04 -2.26 8.38
CA GLU A 88 12.05 -3.27 8.04
C GLU A 88 11.80 -3.91 6.66
N HIS A 89 10.53 -4.15 6.32
CA HIS A 89 10.17 -4.75 5.03
C HIS A 89 10.20 -3.75 3.87
N LEU A 90 9.97 -2.46 4.12
CA LEU A 90 10.06 -1.42 3.09
C LEU A 90 11.50 -0.97 2.85
N ARG A 91 12.34 -0.97 3.89
CA ARG A 91 13.73 -0.53 3.80
C ARG A 91 14.51 -1.38 2.79
N GLY A 92 15.26 -0.70 1.92
CA GLY A 92 16.06 -1.34 0.88
C GLY A 92 15.26 -1.90 -0.30
N CYS A 93 13.95 -1.61 -0.40
CA CYS A 93 13.20 -1.84 -1.62
C CYS A 93 13.60 -0.84 -2.69
N HIS A 94 13.60 -1.28 -3.95
CA HIS A 94 13.85 -0.41 -5.10
C HIS A 94 12.65 0.48 -5.40
N LEU A 95 11.46 -0.07 -5.19
CA LEU A 95 10.17 0.62 -5.33
C LEU A 95 9.34 0.39 -4.08
N ALA A 96 8.72 1.44 -3.55
CA ALA A 96 7.74 1.36 -2.47
C ALA A 96 6.37 1.85 -2.97
N VAL A 97 5.36 0.99 -2.88
CA VAL A 97 3.96 1.36 -3.02
C VAL A 97 3.42 1.55 -1.61
N LEU A 98 3.09 2.79 -1.26
CA LEU A 98 2.72 3.18 0.10
C LEU A 98 1.36 3.88 0.10
N GLU A 99 0.58 3.61 1.12
CA GLU A 99 -0.65 4.35 1.36
C GLU A 99 -0.38 5.85 1.57
N SER A 100 -1.28 6.68 1.01
CA SER A 100 -1.39 8.11 1.28
C SER A 100 -2.88 8.45 1.24
N ASN A 101 -3.59 8.11 2.32
CA ASN A 101 -5.05 8.02 2.26
C ASN A 101 -5.72 9.37 2.37
N TYR A 102 -5.35 10.19 3.33
CA TYR A 102 -6.08 11.44 3.62
C TYR A 102 -5.17 12.64 3.89
N GLU A 103 -5.71 13.82 3.59
CA GLU A 103 -5.18 15.10 4.05
C GLU A 103 -5.92 15.52 5.31
N ASP A 104 -5.19 15.81 6.41
CA ASP A 104 -5.79 16.11 7.71
C ASP A 104 -6.80 17.25 7.65
N SER A 105 -6.45 18.36 7.00
CA SER A 105 -7.32 19.53 6.87
C SER A 105 -8.60 19.22 6.09
N VAL A 106 -8.53 18.39 5.07
CA VAL A 106 -9.69 17.99 4.27
C VAL A 106 -10.55 16.98 5.04
N LEU A 107 -9.94 15.99 5.69
CA LEU A 107 -10.66 15.00 6.50
C LEU A 107 -11.46 15.67 7.63
N LEU A 108 -10.86 16.63 8.33
CA LEU A 108 -11.55 17.33 9.42
C LEU A 108 -12.77 18.11 8.94
N ASN A 109 -12.73 18.64 7.71
CA ASN A 109 -13.80 19.49 7.14
C ASN A 109 -14.75 18.75 6.18
N CYS A 110 -14.48 17.47 5.82
CA CYS A 110 -15.37 16.70 4.95
C CYS A 110 -16.67 16.26 5.67
N GLY A 111 -17.62 15.75 4.90
CA GLY A 111 -18.96 15.35 5.40
C GLY A 111 -19.00 14.07 6.23
N TYR A 112 -17.87 13.44 6.53
CA TYR A 112 -17.85 12.22 7.35
C TYR A 112 -18.29 12.48 8.79
N PRO A 113 -19.06 11.55 9.42
CA PRO A 113 -19.36 11.61 10.83
C PRO A 113 -18.09 11.62 11.69
N TYR A 114 -18.15 12.23 12.87
CA TYR A 114 -16.99 12.38 13.76
C TYR A 114 -16.32 11.04 14.10
N TYR A 115 -17.10 10.01 14.43
CA TYR A 115 -16.56 8.69 14.75
C TYR A 115 -15.76 8.07 13.61
N LEU A 116 -16.18 8.31 12.34
CA LEU A 116 -15.46 7.81 11.17
C LEU A 116 -14.14 8.57 10.96
N LYS A 117 -14.12 9.89 11.19
CA LYS A 117 -12.89 10.69 11.16
C LYS A 117 -11.89 10.21 12.20
N GLN A 118 -12.35 9.89 13.42
CA GLN A 118 -11.51 9.34 14.47
C GLN A 118 -10.96 7.95 14.10
N ARG A 119 -11.80 7.07 13.55
CA ARG A 119 -11.37 5.76 13.07
C ARG A 119 -10.29 5.89 11.97
N ILE A 120 -10.51 6.74 10.97
CA ILE A 120 -9.56 6.95 9.86
C ILE A 120 -8.20 7.41 10.40
N ARG A 121 -8.17 8.28 11.40
CA ARG A 121 -6.95 8.85 12.02
C ARG A 121 -6.30 7.96 13.06
N SER A 122 -6.92 6.85 13.44
CA SER A 122 -6.39 5.95 14.45
C SER A 122 -5.22 5.12 13.92
N GLU A 123 -4.45 4.53 14.83
CA GLU A 123 -3.37 3.58 14.51
C GLU A 123 -3.85 2.34 13.74
N TYR A 124 -5.14 2.05 13.77
CA TYR A 124 -5.80 0.98 13.03
C TYR A 124 -6.59 1.48 11.81
N GLY A 125 -6.51 2.76 11.51
CA GLY A 125 -7.17 3.40 10.38
C GLY A 125 -6.28 3.43 9.13
N HIS A 126 -5.96 4.65 8.69
CA HIS A 126 -5.21 4.87 7.44
C HIS A 126 -4.08 5.87 7.64
N LEU A 127 -3.11 5.84 6.74
CA LEU A 127 -1.93 6.71 6.76
C LEU A 127 -2.27 8.08 6.15
N SER A 128 -1.93 9.15 6.86
CA SER A 128 -2.08 10.51 6.36
C SER A 128 -1.03 10.84 5.28
N ASN A 129 -1.30 11.89 4.49
CA ASN A 129 -0.32 12.43 3.54
C ASN A 129 0.99 12.84 4.23
N ALA A 130 0.91 13.42 5.42
CA ALA A 130 2.09 13.83 6.19
C ALA A 130 2.94 12.63 6.64
N GLU A 131 2.30 11.57 7.13
CA GLU A 131 3.00 10.33 7.51
C GLU A 131 3.61 9.63 6.28
N ALA A 132 2.85 9.55 5.18
CA ALA A 132 3.34 9.01 3.92
C ALA A 132 4.57 9.80 3.42
N ALA A 133 4.52 11.12 3.45
CA ALA A 133 5.62 11.99 3.03
C ALA A 133 6.89 11.79 3.88
N ARG A 134 6.73 11.66 5.21
CA ARG A 134 7.85 11.33 6.11
C ARG A 134 8.45 9.97 5.78
N THR A 135 7.62 8.96 5.61
CA THR A 135 8.06 7.59 5.30
C THR A 135 8.79 7.53 3.97
N VAL A 136 8.24 8.15 2.92
CA VAL A 136 8.89 8.27 1.60
C VAL A 136 10.26 8.92 1.71
N THR A 137 10.37 10.02 2.47
CA THR A 137 11.63 10.74 2.66
C THR A 137 12.68 9.88 3.37
N GLU A 138 12.31 9.17 4.43
CA GLU A 138 13.24 8.29 5.14
C GLU A 138 13.65 7.07 4.30
N LEU A 139 12.72 6.47 3.54
CA LEU A 139 13.03 5.40 2.61
C LEU A 139 13.98 5.87 1.50
N ALA A 140 13.79 7.09 0.99
CA ALA A 140 14.67 7.66 -0.02
C ALA A 140 16.09 7.87 0.52
N LYS A 141 16.26 8.32 1.77
CA LYS A 141 17.57 8.37 2.45
C LYS A 141 18.22 6.99 2.58
N CYS A 142 17.42 5.92 2.63
CA CYS A 142 17.89 4.53 2.66
C CYS A 142 18.11 3.91 1.28
N GLY A 143 17.98 4.69 0.19
CA GLY A 143 18.28 4.26 -1.18
C GLY A 143 17.09 3.81 -2.01
N THR A 144 15.85 3.85 -1.49
CA THR A 144 14.66 3.65 -2.30
C THR A 144 14.48 4.85 -3.24
N SER A 145 14.38 4.60 -4.54
CA SER A 145 14.33 5.67 -5.55
C SER A 145 13.00 5.77 -6.32
N HIS A 146 12.10 4.81 -6.13
CA HIS A 146 10.82 4.79 -6.82
C HIS A 146 9.67 4.69 -5.82
N PHE A 147 8.69 5.59 -5.93
CA PHE A 147 7.57 5.67 -5.00
C PHE A 147 6.25 5.74 -5.73
N VAL A 148 5.27 4.99 -5.27
CA VAL A 148 3.89 5.08 -5.71
C VAL A 148 3.03 5.36 -4.48
N LEU A 149 2.42 6.53 -4.41
CA LEU A 149 1.40 6.79 -3.40
C LEU A 149 0.07 6.23 -3.89
N ALA A 150 -0.54 5.41 -3.06
CA ALA A 150 -1.74 4.65 -3.41
C ALA A 150 -2.83 4.77 -2.33
N HIS A 151 -3.98 4.16 -2.57
CA HIS A 151 -5.10 4.08 -1.64
C HIS A 151 -5.63 5.44 -1.15
N LEU A 152 -5.67 6.43 -2.05
CA LEU A 152 -6.17 7.77 -1.74
C LEU A 152 -7.69 7.76 -1.49
N SER A 153 -8.14 8.39 -0.42
CA SER A 153 -9.56 8.61 -0.15
C SER A 153 -10.21 9.48 -1.22
N ARG A 154 -11.45 9.18 -1.57
CA ARG A 154 -12.23 10.02 -2.50
C ARG A 154 -12.70 11.32 -1.86
N GLU A 155 -12.99 11.29 -0.57
CA GLU A 155 -13.61 12.39 0.16
C GLU A 155 -12.61 13.29 0.87
N SER A 156 -11.47 12.72 1.28
CA SER A 156 -10.52 13.44 2.12
C SER A 156 -9.12 13.56 1.52
N ASN A 157 -8.97 13.28 0.22
CA ASN A 157 -7.69 13.44 -0.48
C ASN A 157 -7.85 13.75 -1.97
N THR A 158 -6.77 14.26 -2.55
CA THR A 158 -6.61 14.38 -4.00
C THR A 158 -5.20 13.97 -4.42
N PRO A 159 -4.98 13.54 -5.68
CA PRO A 159 -3.65 13.28 -6.21
C PRO A 159 -2.67 14.45 -6.04
N ALA A 160 -3.16 15.69 -6.18
CA ALA A 160 -2.34 16.89 -6.02
C ALA A 160 -1.87 17.10 -4.58
N LEU A 161 -2.75 16.88 -3.59
CA LEU A 161 -2.39 16.99 -2.16
C LEU A 161 -1.39 15.91 -1.75
N ALA A 162 -1.63 14.64 -2.10
CA ALA A 162 -0.71 13.56 -1.79
C ALA A 162 0.68 13.79 -2.40
N ARG A 163 0.72 14.19 -3.69
CA ARG A 163 1.96 14.54 -4.38
C ARG A 163 2.67 15.71 -3.72
N GLY A 164 1.95 16.81 -3.49
CA GLY A 164 2.53 18.03 -2.93
C GLY A 164 3.16 17.83 -1.55
N ASN A 165 2.52 17.06 -0.66
CA ASN A 165 3.09 16.71 0.65
C ASN A 165 4.41 15.93 0.50
N ALA A 166 4.44 14.91 -0.34
CA ALA A 166 5.63 14.09 -0.53
C ALA A 166 6.78 14.87 -1.19
N GLU A 167 6.50 15.64 -2.25
CA GLU A 167 7.50 16.45 -2.94
C GLU A 167 8.06 17.55 -2.06
N ALA A 168 7.22 18.20 -1.24
CA ALA A 168 7.67 19.21 -0.27
C ALA A 168 8.62 18.60 0.78
N ALA A 169 8.30 17.42 1.32
CA ALA A 169 9.15 16.75 2.30
C ALA A 169 10.47 16.28 1.69
N LEU A 170 10.45 15.70 0.49
CA LEU A 170 11.65 15.29 -0.24
C LEU A 170 12.54 16.49 -0.58
N SER A 171 11.94 17.58 -1.07
CA SER A 171 12.67 18.83 -1.35
C SER A 171 13.30 19.44 -0.10
N ALA A 172 12.59 19.46 1.04
CA ALA A 172 13.12 19.90 2.32
C ALA A 172 14.31 19.03 2.80
N ALA A 173 14.35 17.76 2.39
CA ALA A 173 15.49 16.86 2.63
C ALA A 173 16.62 17.00 1.58
N GLY A 174 16.53 17.95 0.65
CA GLY A 174 17.53 18.23 -0.39
C GLY A 174 17.49 17.29 -1.57
N MET A 175 16.43 16.49 -1.72
CA MET A 175 16.27 15.52 -2.80
C MET A 175 15.64 16.16 -4.03
N GLN A 176 16.06 15.74 -5.22
CA GLN A 176 15.63 16.29 -6.50
C GLN A 176 14.87 15.22 -7.31
N PRO A 177 13.71 15.57 -7.90
CA PRO A 177 12.98 14.69 -8.80
C PRO A 177 13.87 14.23 -9.97
N ASP A 178 13.61 13.01 -10.45
CA ASP A 178 14.31 12.34 -11.55
C ASP A 178 15.82 12.09 -11.35
N ARG A 179 16.45 12.72 -10.36
CA ARG A 179 17.83 12.45 -9.95
C ARG A 179 17.87 11.48 -8.76
N ASP A 180 17.18 11.81 -7.69
CA ASP A 180 17.23 11.06 -6.42
C ASP A 180 15.99 10.18 -6.25
N TYR A 181 14.85 10.59 -6.81
CA TYR A 181 13.62 9.84 -6.73
C TYR A 181 12.70 10.06 -7.95
N ARG A 182 11.78 9.11 -8.13
CA ARG A 182 10.60 9.22 -8.98
C ARG A 182 9.35 8.92 -8.18
N LEU A 183 8.32 9.77 -8.34
CA LEU A 183 7.08 9.69 -7.58
C LEU A 183 5.87 9.62 -8.52
N TRP A 184 5.05 8.62 -8.30
CA TRP A 184 3.75 8.44 -8.97
C TRP A 184 2.62 8.42 -7.97
N ILE A 185 1.44 8.80 -8.44
CA ILE A 185 0.19 8.62 -7.70
C ILE A 185 -0.61 7.56 -8.44
N ALA A 186 -0.98 6.48 -7.74
CA ALA A 186 -1.82 5.43 -8.31
C ALA A 186 -3.22 5.98 -8.59
N PRO A 187 -3.72 5.91 -9.83
CA PRO A 187 -5.10 6.29 -10.11
C PRO A 187 -6.07 5.31 -9.47
N ARG A 188 -7.25 5.80 -9.07
CA ARG A 188 -8.27 4.97 -8.39
C ARG A 188 -9.13 4.14 -9.33
N ASP A 189 -9.49 4.73 -10.46
CA ASP A 189 -10.60 4.24 -11.30
C ASP A 189 -10.13 3.72 -12.67
N CYS A 190 -8.81 3.75 -12.93
CA CYS A 190 -8.23 3.26 -14.17
C CYS A 190 -6.84 2.66 -13.92
N PRO A 191 -6.31 1.85 -14.84
CA PRO A 191 -4.92 1.41 -14.77
C PRO A 191 -3.95 2.60 -14.80
N GLY A 192 -2.92 2.55 -13.98
CA GLY A 192 -1.81 3.50 -14.03
C GLY A 192 -0.87 3.23 -15.21
N GLN A 193 0.12 4.10 -15.36
CA GLN A 193 1.18 3.88 -16.33
C GLN A 193 2.10 2.73 -15.90
N MET A 194 2.74 2.07 -16.86
CA MET A 194 3.77 1.08 -16.57
C MET A 194 5.00 1.77 -15.98
N ILE A 195 5.46 1.29 -14.83
CA ILE A 195 6.66 1.77 -14.16
C ILE A 195 7.79 0.79 -14.43
N ARG A 196 8.92 1.30 -14.91
CA ARG A 196 10.17 0.54 -15.08
C ARG A 196 11.21 1.10 -14.11
N PHE A 197 11.89 0.23 -13.37
CA PHE A 197 12.87 0.58 -12.33
C PHE A 197 13.97 -0.46 -12.17
#